data_72fc0a34bca91b1c4bd8e21b6ccaf463
#
_entry.id   72fc0a34bca91b1c4bd8e21b6ccaf463
#
_cell.length_a   1.000
_cell.length_b   1.000
_cell.length_c   1.000
_cell.angle_alpha   90.00
_cell.angle_beta   90.00
_cell.angle_gamma   90.00
#
_symmetry.space_group_name_H-M   'P 1'
#
loop_
_entity.id
_entity.type
_entity.pdbx_description
1 polymer ?
#
loop_
_entity_poly.entity_id
_entity_poly.type
_entity_poly.pdbx_seq_one_letter_code
_entity_poly.pdbx_strand_id
1 'polypeptide(L)'
;MIQEVSQRGYEVADFAELAGVPCPCGTARRAFADVADFPGTVHVTDISTEARLHYHKRLTETYYFLECAAGAQMQLDDKLLDVHPGMCVMIRPGTRHRAVGKMKVLIVVLPKFDSDDEWFDCPPCFDTLPH
;
A
#
# COMPACT_ATOMS: atom_id res chain seq x y z
N MET A 1 8.76 -19.96 18.87
CA MET A 1 8.04 -19.39 20.02
C MET A 1 6.63 -19.05 19.61
N ILE A 2 5.69 -19.39 20.45
CA ILE A 2 4.28 -19.09 20.16
C ILE A 2 4.01 -17.64 20.54
N GLN A 3 3.45 -16.90 19.62
CA GLN A 3 3.03 -15.54 19.88
C GLN A 3 1.73 -15.56 20.68
N GLU A 4 1.71 -14.86 21.79
CA GLU A 4 0.52 -14.79 22.62
C GLU A 4 -0.48 -13.80 22.03
N VAL A 5 -1.75 -14.17 22.06
CA VAL A 5 -2.83 -13.26 21.73
C VAL A 5 -3.02 -12.29 22.89
N SER A 6 -3.21 -11.01 22.58
CA SER A 6 -3.41 -9.98 23.58
C SER A 6 -4.67 -10.24 24.40
N GLN A 7 -4.57 -10.02 25.71
CA GLN A 7 -5.72 -10.09 26.60
C GLN A 7 -6.58 -8.81 26.54
N ARG A 8 -6.04 -7.74 25.97
CA ARG A 8 -6.76 -6.48 25.83
C ARG A 8 -7.78 -6.57 24.72
N GLY A 9 -8.79 -5.71 24.77
CA GLY A 9 -9.75 -5.59 23.71
C GLY A 9 -9.31 -4.69 22.56
N TYR A 10 -8.06 -4.20 22.59
CA TYR A 10 -7.56 -3.25 21.57
C TYR A 10 -6.05 -3.34 21.46
N GLU A 11 -5.54 -2.87 20.33
CA GLU A 11 -4.11 -2.65 20.08
C GLU A 11 -3.92 -1.22 19.61
N VAL A 12 -2.77 -0.63 19.91
CA VAL A 12 -2.48 0.76 19.57
C VAL A 12 -1.17 0.83 18.82
N ALA A 13 -1.15 1.58 17.73
CA ALA A 13 0.07 1.94 17.02
C ALA A 13 0.08 3.43 16.78
N ASP A 14 1.23 4.05 16.99
CA ASP A 14 1.45 5.44 16.64
C ASP A 14 2.41 5.48 15.45
N PHE A 15 1.91 5.87 14.29
CA PHE A 15 2.71 5.86 13.08
C PHE A 15 3.92 6.80 13.16
N ALA A 16 3.85 7.84 14.00
CA ALA A 16 5.00 8.73 14.20
C ALA A 16 6.17 8.01 14.88
N GLU A 17 5.88 6.93 15.62
CA GLU A 17 6.89 6.15 16.33
C GLU A 17 7.31 4.87 15.60
N LEU A 18 6.61 4.51 14.54
CA LEU A 18 6.97 3.33 13.75
C LEU A 18 8.12 3.68 12.81
N ALA A 19 9.06 2.74 12.70
CA ALA A 19 10.16 2.88 11.77
C ALA A 19 9.65 2.87 10.34
N GLY A 20 10.12 3.82 9.51
CA GLY A 20 9.83 3.82 8.09
C GLY A 20 10.68 2.78 7.38
N VAL A 21 10.06 2.00 6.51
CA VAL A 21 10.75 1.00 5.69
C VAL A 21 10.73 1.50 4.25
N PRO A 22 11.89 1.60 3.59
CA PRO A 22 11.91 1.98 2.18
C PRO A 22 11.09 1.01 1.34
N CYS A 23 10.31 1.55 0.44
CA CYS A 23 9.60 0.79 -0.57
C CYS A 23 9.90 1.40 -1.94
N PRO A 24 9.60 0.70 -3.05
CA PRO A 24 9.91 1.24 -4.38
C PRO A 24 9.32 2.61 -4.68
N CYS A 25 8.24 3.00 -3.99
CA CYS A 25 7.56 4.27 -4.22
C CYS A 25 7.85 5.33 -3.15
N GLY A 26 8.54 4.98 -2.05
CA GLY A 26 8.80 5.93 -0.97
C GLY A 26 9.08 5.24 0.34
N THR A 27 8.34 5.59 1.39
CA THR A 27 8.53 5.06 2.73
C THR A 27 7.21 4.58 3.31
N ALA A 28 7.17 3.33 3.76
CA ALA A 28 6.00 2.73 4.38
C ALA A 28 6.22 2.53 5.88
N ARG A 29 5.19 2.83 6.67
CA ARG A 29 5.12 2.48 8.09
C ARG A 29 3.96 1.52 8.28
N ARG A 30 4.23 0.38 8.90
CA ARG A 30 3.26 -0.72 8.97
C ARG A 30 2.87 -1.01 10.40
N ALA A 31 1.57 -0.97 10.69
CA ALA A 31 1.03 -1.28 12.01
C ALA A 31 0.41 -2.67 12.02
N PHE A 32 0.49 -3.31 13.18
CA PHE A 32 -0.18 -4.58 13.49
C PHE A 32 0.32 -5.79 12.72
N ALA A 33 1.51 -5.70 12.12
CA ALA A 33 2.12 -6.84 11.44
C ALA A 33 2.37 -8.00 12.40
N ASP A 34 2.60 -7.69 13.68
CA ASP A 34 2.91 -8.69 14.71
C ASP A 34 1.69 -9.13 15.52
N VAL A 35 0.52 -8.59 15.23
CA VAL A 35 -0.70 -8.95 15.97
C VAL A 35 -1.29 -10.22 15.37
N ALA A 36 -1.19 -11.31 16.12
CA ALA A 36 -1.49 -12.64 15.59
C ALA A 36 -2.97 -12.83 15.24
N ASP A 37 -3.87 -12.19 15.97
CA ASP A 37 -5.31 -12.35 15.77
C ASP A 37 -5.94 -11.29 14.88
N PHE A 38 -5.13 -10.43 14.27
CA PHE A 38 -5.62 -9.49 13.25
C PHE A 38 -5.23 -10.01 11.86
N PRO A 39 -6.19 -10.20 10.95
CA PRO A 39 -5.91 -10.83 9.66
C PRO A 39 -5.24 -9.92 8.63
N GLY A 40 -4.98 -8.68 8.96
CA GLY A 40 -4.39 -7.73 8.03
C GLY A 40 -3.28 -6.90 8.62
N THR A 41 -2.87 -5.88 7.87
CA THR A 41 -1.94 -4.84 8.32
C THR A 41 -2.49 -3.48 7.90
N VAL A 42 -2.09 -2.44 8.61
CA VAL A 42 -2.47 -1.07 8.29
C VAL A 42 -1.19 -0.29 8.03
N HIS A 43 -1.09 0.30 6.86
CA HIS A 43 0.10 1.03 6.45
C HIS A 43 -0.20 2.51 6.30
N VAL A 44 0.77 3.36 6.64
CA VAL A 44 0.80 4.74 6.16
C VAL A 44 2.05 4.86 5.30
N THR A 45 1.86 5.21 4.06
CA THR A 45 2.92 5.27 3.07
C THR A 45 3.04 6.68 2.51
N ASP A 46 4.26 7.21 2.59
CA ASP A 46 4.64 8.44 1.92
C ASP A 46 5.18 8.08 0.54
N ILE A 47 4.45 8.42 -0.49
CA ILE A 47 4.82 8.13 -1.87
C ILE A 47 5.49 9.36 -2.43
N SER A 48 6.79 9.25 -2.71
CA SER A 48 7.61 10.36 -3.17
C SER A 48 8.07 10.22 -4.61
N THR A 49 7.98 9.00 -5.14
CA THR A 49 8.33 8.71 -6.54
C THR A 49 7.26 7.80 -7.12
N GLU A 50 7.20 7.74 -8.45
CA GLU A 50 6.26 6.83 -9.09
C GLU A 50 6.64 5.39 -8.79
N ALA A 51 5.66 4.62 -8.33
CA ALA A 51 5.85 3.20 -8.13
C ALA A 51 5.89 2.48 -9.47
N ARG A 52 6.62 1.38 -9.49
CA ARG A 52 6.57 0.48 -10.62
C ARG A 52 5.21 -0.20 -10.68
N LEU A 53 4.66 -0.34 -11.89
CA LEU A 53 3.37 -1.03 -12.08
C LEU A 53 3.49 -2.47 -11.61
N HIS A 54 2.62 -2.87 -10.69
CA HIS A 54 2.68 -4.18 -10.04
C HIS A 54 1.29 -4.67 -9.67
N TYR A 55 1.22 -5.92 -9.24
CA TYR A 55 -0.03 -6.50 -8.74
C TYR A 55 0.28 -7.53 -7.65
N HIS A 56 -0.76 -7.89 -6.92
CA HIS A 56 -0.71 -8.92 -5.89
C HIS A 56 -1.62 -10.06 -6.29
N LYS A 57 -1.25 -11.28 -5.94
CA LYS A 57 -2.07 -12.45 -6.25
C LYS A 57 -3.04 -12.80 -5.13
N ARG A 58 -2.70 -12.43 -3.90
CA ARG A 58 -3.50 -12.74 -2.72
C ARG A 58 -4.00 -11.52 -1.96
N LEU A 59 -3.22 -10.43 -1.97
CA LEU A 59 -3.53 -9.27 -1.15
C LEU A 59 -4.60 -8.40 -1.81
N THR A 60 -5.53 -7.94 -0.98
CA THR A 60 -6.44 -6.84 -1.31
C THR A 60 -5.94 -5.62 -0.57
N GLU A 61 -5.76 -4.51 -1.28
CA GLU A 61 -5.32 -3.26 -0.69
C GLU A 61 -6.40 -2.21 -0.81
N THR A 62 -6.76 -1.59 0.31
CA THR A 62 -7.71 -0.47 0.31
C THR A 62 -6.94 0.79 0.66
N TYR A 63 -6.87 1.71 -0.30
CA TYR A 63 -6.18 2.98 -0.18
C TYR A 63 -7.15 4.05 0.27
N TYR A 64 -6.76 4.82 1.27
CA TYR A 64 -7.45 6.05 1.64
C TYR A 64 -6.44 7.19 1.50
N PHE A 65 -6.76 8.18 0.66
CA PHE A 65 -5.82 9.25 0.32
C PHE A 65 -5.88 10.33 1.39
N LEU A 66 -4.76 10.52 2.10
CA LEU A 66 -4.64 11.52 3.17
C LEU A 66 -4.19 12.86 2.62
N GLU A 67 -3.17 12.85 1.75
CA GLU A 67 -2.61 14.04 1.12
C GLU A 67 -2.26 13.70 -0.32
N CYS A 68 -2.50 14.63 -1.23
CA CYS A 68 -2.19 14.45 -2.64
C CYS A 68 -1.65 15.75 -3.21
N ALA A 69 -0.55 15.65 -3.97
CA ALA A 69 -0.10 16.76 -4.79
C ALA A 69 -1.10 17.02 -5.91
N ALA A 70 -1.05 18.22 -6.48
CA ALA A 70 -1.89 18.54 -7.62
C ALA A 70 -1.59 17.58 -8.78
N GLY A 71 -2.61 17.05 -9.39
CA GLY A 71 -2.48 16.12 -10.51
C GLY A 71 -2.17 14.69 -10.12
N ALA A 72 -2.22 14.35 -8.82
CA ALA A 72 -2.00 12.98 -8.37
C ALA A 72 -3.02 12.02 -8.96
N GLN A 73 -2.56 10.84 -9.35
CA GLN A 73 -3.41 9.83 -9.99
C GLN A 73 -3.05 8.43 -9.49
N MET A 74 -3.98 7.51 -9.66
CA MET A 74 -3.69 6.07 -9.56
C MET A 74 -3.88 5.45 -10.94
N GLN A 75 -2.90 4.68 -11.36
CA GLN A 75 -3.09 3.80 -12.51
C GLN A 75 -3.68 2.49 -12.02
N LEU A 76 -4.80 2.09 -12.62
CA LEU A 76 -5.54 0.87 -12.29
C LEU A 76 -5.78 0.12 -13.59
N ASP A 77 -5.00 -0.94 -13.82
CA ASP A 77 -4.89 -1.62 -15.10
C ASP A 77 -4.49 -0.59 -16.19
N ASP A 78 -5.35 -0.36 -17.17
CA ASP A 78 -5.08 0.59 -18.27
C ASP A 78 -5.70 1.97 -18.03
N LYS A 79 -6.27 2.23 -16.86
CA LYS A 79 -6.94 3.49 -16.56
C LYS A 79 -6.13 4.34 -15.61
N LEU A 80 -6.21 5.65 -15.82
CA LEU A 80 -5.68 6.64 -14.88
C LEU A 80 -6.85 7.29 -14.17
N LEU A 81 -6.85 7.20 -12.85
CA LEU A 81 -7.89 7.78 -12.01
C LEU A 81 -7.30 8.97 -11.26
N ASP A 82 -7.91 10.15 -11.44
CA ASP A 82 -7.54 11.30 -10.63
C ASP A 82 -7.92 11.04 -9.17
N VAL A 83 -7.00 11.31 -8.25
CA VAL A 83 -7.26 11.10 -6.83
C VAL A 83 -7.04 12.38 -6.05
N HIS A 84 -7.78 12.51 -4.97
CA HIS A 84 -7.65 13.64 -4.05
C HIS A 84 -7.90 13.18 -2.62
N PRO A 85 -7.52 13.98 -1.61
CA PRO A 85 -7.77 13.61 -0.22
C PRO A 85 -9.23 13.28 0.04
N GLY A 86 -9.48 12.20 0.77
CA GLY A 86 -10.82 11.74 1.08
C GLY A 86 -11.33 10.62 0.19
N MET A 87 -10.69 10.37 -0.94
CA MET A 87 -11.07 9.24 -1.78
C MET A 87 -10.58 7.92 -1.19
N CYS A 88 -11.28 6.85 -1.52
CA CYS A 88 -10.96 5.50 -1.08
C CYS A 88 -11.04 4.56 -2.28
N VAL A 89 -9.98 3.78 -2.51
CA VAL A 89 -9.91 2.85 -3.65
C VAL A 89 -9.55 1.47 -3.13
N MET A 90 -10.39 0.49 -3.42
CA MET A 90 -10.11 -0.90 -3.07
C MET A 90 -9.57 -1.62 -4.29
N ILE A 91 -8.38 -2.21 -4.15
CA ILE A 91 -7.67 -2.88 -5.23
C ILE A 91 -7.65 -4.37 -4.95
N ARG A 92 -8.34 -5.13 -5.80
CA ARG A 92 -8.43 -6.59 -5.66
C ARG A 92 -7.19 -7.28 -6.22
N PRO A 93 -6.95 -8.53 -5.80
CA PRO A 93 -5.85 -9.31 -6.39
C PRO A 93 -5.94 -9.34 -7.91
N GLY A 94 -4.79 -9.26 -8.56
CA GLY A 94 -4.68 -9.28 -10.01
C GLY A 94 -4.76 -7.92 -10.68
N THR A 95 -5.22 -6.89 -10.00
CA THR A 95 -5.30 -5.55 -10.59
C THR A 95 -3.92 -4.91 -10.60
N ARG A 96 -3.42 -4.56 -11.79
CA ARG A 96 -2.16 -3.85 -11.96
C ARG A 96 -2.35 -2.42 -11.52
N HIS A 97 -1.46 -1.94 -10.66
CA HIS A 97 -1.64 -0.60 -10.11
C HIS A 97 -0.32 0.05 -9.74
N ARG A 98 -0.35 1.37 -9.70
CA ARG A 98 0.72 2.20 -9.16
C ARG A 98 0.20 3.60 -8.87
N ALA A 99 0.83 4.26 -7.91
CA ALA A 99 0.58 5.67 -7.65
C ALA A 99 1.40 6.52 -8.62
N VAL A 100 0.82 7.60 -9.10
CA VAL A 100 1.47 8.57 -9.98
C VAL A 100 1.40 9.93 -9.30
N GLY A 101 2.56 10.48 -8.96
CA GLY A 101 2.66 11.75 -8.24
C GLY A 101 2.86 11.56 -6.74
N LYS A 102 3.13 12.66 -6.05
CA LYS A 102 3.39 12.62 -4.60
C LYS A 102 2.08 12.53 -3.84
N MET A 103 2.04 11.64 -2.86
CA MET A 103 0.86 11.49 -2.01
C MET A 103 1.20 10.78 -0.71
N LYS A 104 0.33 10.93 0.27
CA LYS A 104 0.37 10.19 1.52
C LYS A 104 -0.92 9.41 1.63
N VAL A 105 -0.80 8.10 1.83
CA VAL A 105 -1.96 7.20 1.81
C VAL A 105 -1.97 6.31 3.03
N LEU A 106 -3.17 5.97 3.50
CA LEU A 106 -3.38 4.90 4.44
C LEU A 106 -3.86 3.70 3.65
N ILE A 107 -3.26 2.54 3.87
CA ILE A 107 -3.60 1.32 3.15
C ILE A 107 -3.95 0.23 4.15
N VAL A 108 -5.13 -0.34 4.02
CA VAL A 108 -5.51 -1.54 4.75
C VAL A 108 -5.25 -2.73 3.84
N VAL A 109 -4.41 -3.65 4.30
CA VAL A 109 -3.97 -4.81 3.52
C VAL A 109 -4.53 -6.08 4.15
N LEU A 110 -5.22 -6.88 3.37
CA LEU A 110 -5.81 -8.17 3.78
C LEU A 110 -5.48 -9.24 2.75
N PRO A 111 -4.98 -10.41 3.15
CA PRO A 111 -4.43 -10.76 4.46
C PRO A 111 -3.21 -9.90 4.83
N LYS A 112 -2.46 -10.26 5.86
CA LYS A 112 -1.29 -9.50 6.27
C LYS A 112 -0.35 -9.29 5.09
N PHE A 113 0.25 -8.10 5.03
CA PHE A 113 1.20 -7.76 3.97
C PHE A 113 2.32 -8.80 3.89
N ASP A 114 2.61 -9.20 2.65
CA ASP A 114 3.66 -10.15 2.33
C ASP A 114 4.42 -9.58 1.13
N SER A 115 5.67 -9.20 1.35
CA SER A 115 6.50 -8.61 0.30
C SER A 115 6.78 -9.58 -0.85
N ASP A 116 6.64 -10.89 -0.61
CA ASP A 116 6.81 -11.90 -1.66
C ASP A 116 5.61 -11.98 -2.59
N ASP A 117 4.48 -11.36 -2.22
CA ASP A 117 3.30 -11.32 -3.07
C ASP A 117 3.23 -10.01 -3.86
N GLU A 118 4.34 -9.63 -4.45
CA GLU A 118 4.43 -8.47 -5.33
C GLU A 118 4.98 -8.93 -6.68
N TRP A 119 4.21 -8.72 -7.73
CA TRP A 119 4.47 -9.29 -9.06
C TRP A 119 4.47 -8.21 -10.12
N PHE A 120 5.27 -8.46 -11.15
CA PHE A 120 5.43 -7.55 -12.28
C PHE A 120 5.23 -8.35 -13.57
N ASP A 121 4.60 -7.72 -14.56
CA ASP A 121 4.31 -8.40 -15.82
C ASP A 121 5.52 -8.49 -16.73
N CYS A 122 6.47 -7.58 -16.59
CA CYS A 122 7.59 -7.49 -17.50
C CYS A 122 8.83 -6.98 -16.77
N PRO A 123 10.01 -7.11 -17.40
CA PRO A 123 11.24 -6.53 -16.85
C PRO A 123 11.08 -5.02 -16.63
N PRO A 124 11.83 -4.43 -15.67
CA PRO A 124 11.65 -3.03 -15.29
C PRO A 124 11.70 -2.03 -16.44
N CYS A 125 12.46 -2.31 -17.47
CA CYS A 125 12.58 -1.40 -18.60
C CYS A 125 11.28 -1.19 -19.38
N PHE A 126 10.35 -2.11 -19.29
CA PHE A 126 9.05 -2.00 -19.97
C PHE A 126 8.01 -1.28 -19.11
N ASP A 127 8.23 -1.20 -17.81
CA ASP A 127 7.30 -0.52 -16.91
C ASP A 127 7.36 0.99 -17.02
N THR A 128 8.38 1.51 -17.70
CA THR A 128 8.56 2.95 -17.88
C THR A 128 7.96 3.49 -19.16
N LEU A 129 7.29 2.65 -19.94
CA LEU A 129 6.66 3.09 -21.18
C LEU A 129 5.57 4.12 -20.88
N PRO A 130 5.39 5.08 -21.77
CA PRO A 130 4.31 6.04 -21.63
C PRO A 130 2.95 5.34 -21.62
N HIS A 131 2.09 5.86 -20.84
CA HIS A 131 0.77 5.29 -20.68
C HIS A 131 -0.30 6.32 -20.96
#